data_ea48aff6330dd20257731778e1aebcb9
#
_entry.id   ea48aff6330dd20257731778e1aebcb9
#
_cell.length_a   1.000
_cell.length_b   1.000
_cell.length_c   1.000
_cell.angle_alpha   90.00
_cell.angle_beta   90.00
_cell.angle_gamma   90.00
#
_symmetry.space_group_name_H-M   'P 1'
#
loop_
_entity.id
_entity.type
_entity.pdbx_description
1 polymer ?
#
loop_
_entity_poly.entity_id
_entity_poly.type
_entity_poly.pdbx_seq_one_letter_code
_entity_poly.pdbx_strand_id
1 'polypeptide(L)'
;MLTREITFYCQQGLSITQAKQLNRLAGMFKSTIRCANLTRRQTVAASNQLSLLTLATQPGDLCQLQIEGCDAELAHMAFTCWCEIGRAS
;
A
#
# COMPACT_ATOMS: atom_id res chain seq x y z
N MET A 1 -6.07 -16.98 -9.51
CA MET A 1 -6.22 -15.88 -8.53
C MET A 1 -6.27 -14.55 -9.24
N LEU A 2 -7.11 -13.66 -8.75
CA LEU A 2 -7.13 -12.28 -9.25
C LEU A 2 -5.94 -11.51 -8.69
N THR A 3 -5.30 -10.73 -9.56
CA THR A 3 -4.20 -9.85 -9.17
C THR A 3 -4.57 -8.44 -9.58
N ARG A 4 -4.39 -7.48 -8.66
CA ARG A 4 -4.64 -6.06 -8.91
C ARG A 4 -3.45 -5.24 -8.41
N GLU A 5 -3.21 -4.12 -9.07
CA GLU A 5 -2.11 -3.24 -8.73
C GLU A 5 -2.60 -1.80 -8.70
N ILE A 6 -2.09 -1.03 -7.74
CA ILE A 6 -2.37 0.40 -7.61
C ILE A 6 -1.03 1.10 -7.53
N THR A 7 -0.77 2.00 -8.47
CA THR A 7 0.46 2.80 -8.49
C THR A 7 0.14 4.21 -8.01
N PHE A 8 0.95 4.74 -7.11
CA PHE A 8 0.73 6.07 -6.55
C PHE A 8 2.05 6.73 -6.17
N TYR A 9 2.04 8.05 -6.11
CA TYR A 9 3.18 8.81 -5.62
C TYR A 9 2.98 9.14 -4.15
N CYS A 10 4.01 8.87 -3.34
CA CYS A 10 4.03 9.31 -1.95
C CYS A 10 4.48 10.77 -1.90
N GLN A 11 3.52 11.70 -1.79
CA GLN A 11 3.85 13.12 -1.82
C GLN A 11 4.62 13.57 -0.57
N GLN A 12 4.35 12.94 0.57
CA GLN A 12 4.97 13.31 1.85
C GLN A 12 5.72 12.14 2.50
N GLY A 13 5.96 11.07 1.73
CA GLY A 13 6.50 9.85 2.27
C GLY A 13 5.44 9.06 3.05
N LEU A 14 5.79 7.86 3.48
CA LEU A 14 4.88 7.00 4.24
C LEU A 14 5.07 7.27 5.72
N SER A 15 4.12 7.99 6.33
CA SER A 15 4.16 8.30 7.76
C SER A 15 3.74 7.09 8.59
N ILE A 16 4.00 7.16 9.91
CA ILE A 16 3.57 6.12 10.86
C ILE A 16 2.05 5.95 10.80
N THR A 17 1.30 7.04 10.72
CA THR A 17 -0.17 7.01 10.63
C THR A 17 -0.63 6.29 9.37
N GLN A 18 -0.01 6.60 8.23
CA GLN A 18 -0.34 5.97 6.96
C GLN A 18 0.02 4.49 6.96
N ALA A 19 1.16 4.12 7.55
CA ALA A 19 1.56 2.73 7.68
C ALA A 19 0.57 1.94 8.52
N LYS A 20 0.07 2.53 9.62
CA LYS A 20 -0.96 1.89 10.45
C LYS A 20 -2.27 1.69 9.68
N GLN A 21 -2.70 2.69 8.92
CA GLN A 21 -3.91 2.60 8.12
C GLN A 21 -3.78 1.52 7.05
N LEU A 22 -2.65 1.48 6.37
CA LEU A 22 -2.38 0.49 5.33
C LEU A 22 -2.35 -0.93 5.91
N ASN A 23 -1.70 -1.09 7.06
CA ASN A 23 -1.65 -2.38 7.76
C ASN A 23 -3.05 -2.84 8.17
N ARG A 24 -3.87 -1.93 8.69
CA ARG A 24 -5.24 -2.24 9.10
C ARG A 24 -6.08 -2.68 7.91
N LEU A 25 -6.01 -1.95 6.80
CA LEU A 25 -6.73 -2.32 5.59
C LEU A 25 -6.28 -3.68 5.07
N ALA A 26 -4.98 -3.95 5.07
CA ALA A 26 -4.46 -5.22 4.63
C ALA A 26 -5.00 -6.39 5.47
N GLY A 27 -5.23 -6.16 6.76
CA GLY A 27 -5.79 -7.18 7.65
C GLY A 27 -7.28 -7.44 7.46
N MET A 28 -7.99 -6.56 6.73
CA MET A 28 -9.43 -6.71 6.50
C MET A 28 -9.75 -7.66 5.34
N PHE A 29 -8.77 -7.97 4.52
CA PHE A 29 -8.97 -8.79 3.32
C PHE A 29 -8.20 -10.09 3.41
N LYS A 30 -8.70 -11.11 2.71
CA LYS A 30 -8.03 -12.41 2.61
C LYS A 30 -6.89 -12.39 1.60
N SER A 31 -6.88 -11.40 0.71
CA SER A 31 -5.84 -11.27 -0.29
C SER A 31 -4.48 -10.98 0.33
N THR A 32 -3.42 -11.43 -0.34
CA THR A 32 -2.06 -11.06 0.01
C THR A 32 -1.78 -9.67 -0.54
N ILE A 33 -1.35 -8.76 0.32
CA ILE A 33 -1.12 -7.37 -0.05
C ILE A 33 0.33 -7.01 0.22
N ARG A 34 1.00 -6.48 -0.81
CA ARG A 34 2.39 -6.05 -0.72
C ARG A 34 2.49 -4.60 -1.12
N CYS A 35 3.40 -3.88 -0.48
CA CYS A 35 3.71 -2.51 -0.82
C CYS A 35 5.13 -2.45 -1.39
N ALA A 36 5.25 -1.94 -2.59
CA ALA A 36 6.53 -1.80 -3.26
C ALA A 36 6.88 -0.32 -3.42
N ASN A 37 8.14 0.01 -3.19
CA ASN A 37 8.71 1.31 -3.56
C ASN A 37 9.48 1.09 -4.86
N LEU A 38 8.89 1.49 -5.97
CA LEU A 38 9.47 1.25 -7.30
C LEU A 38 10.72 2.09 -7.53
N THR A 39 10.79 3.27 -6.93
CA THR A 39 11.95 4.15 -7.03
C THR A 39 13.18 3.51 -6.40
N ARG A 40 12.99 2.84 -5.25
CA ARG A 40 14.08 2.22 -4.50
C ARG A 40 14.16 0.71 -4.70
N ARG A 41 13.24 0.13 -5.48
CA ARG A 41 13.19 -1.31 -5.78
C ARG A 41 13.09 -2.17 -4.52
N GLN A 42 12.24 -1.77 -3.59
CA GLN A 42 11.99 -2.49 -2.35
C GLN A 42 10.53 -2.93 -2.31
N THR A 43 10.28 -4.13 -1.80
CA THR A 43 8.92 -4.65 -1.63
C THR A 43 8.80 -5.27 -0.25
N VAL A 44 7.70 -4.95 0.44
CA VAL A 44 7.43 -5.49 1.78
C VAL A 44 5.98 -5.93 1.87
N ALA A 45 5.69 -6.83 2.82
CA ALA A 45 4.32 -7.25 3.08
C ALA A 45 3.58 -6.16 3.85
N ALA A 46 2.40 -5.75 3.34
CA ALA A 46 1.59 -4.73 4.01
C ALA A 46 1.00 -5.21 5.33
N SER A 47 0.97 -6.53 5.56
CA SER A 47 0.53 -7.11 6.82
C SER A 47 1.49 -6.88 7.97
N ASN A 48 2.71 -6.44 7.70
CA ASN A 48 3.73 -6.17 8.72
C ASN A 48 4.01 -4.67 8.78
N GLN A 49 3.51 -4.02 9.85
CA GLN A 49 3.67 -2.58 10.03
C GLN A 49 5.13 -2.15 10.11
N LEU A 50 5.98 -2.94 10.77
CA LEU A 50 7.40 -2.62 10.88
C LEU A 50 8.06 -2.63 9.51
N SER A 51 7.71 -3.59 8.66
CA SER A 51 8.23 -3.65 7.31
C SER A 51 7.80 -2.44 6.48
N LEU A 52 6.57 -1.98 6.64
CA LEU A 52 6.09 -0.76 5.98
C LEU A 52 6.92 0.45 6.39
N LEU A 53 7.27 0.56 7.67
CA LEU A 53 8.08 1.66 8.17
C LEU A 53 9.51 1.58 7.63
N THR A 54 10.04 0.37 7.42
CA THR A 54 11.40 0.19 6.89
C THR A 54 11.49 0.40 5.39
N LEU A 55 10.35 0.56 4.71
CA LEU A 55 10.34 0.81 3.26
C LEU A 55 11.02 2.12 2.88
N ALA A 56 11.26 2.99 3.87
CA ALA A 56 12.03 4.23 3.72
C ALA A 56 11.53 5.12 2.58
N THR A 57 10.20 5.22 2.45
CA THR A 57 9.58 6.02 1.41
C THR A 57 9.88 7.50 1.60
N GLN A 58 10.35 8.15 0.55
CA GLN A 58 10.65 9.58 0.54
C GLN A 58 9.59 10.34 -0.26
N PRO A 59 9.41 11.64 -0.03
CA PRO A 59 8.49 12.43 -0.84
C PRO A 59 8.84 12.33 -2.33
N GLY A 60 7.83 12.05 -3.15
CA GLY A 60 7.99 11.90 -4.58
C GLY A 60 8.30 10.49 -5.06
N ASP A 61 8.53 9.54 -4.15
CA ASP A 61 8.77 8.16 -4.53
C ASP A 61 7.54 7.54 -5.17
N LEU A 62 7.74 6.75 -6.21
CA LEU A 62 6.68 6.00 -6.87
C LEU A 62 6.48 4.67 -6.14
N CYS A 63 5.27 4.46 -5.65
CA CYS A 63 4.92 3.25 -4.90
C CYS A 63 3.83 2.48 -5.60
N GLN A 64 3.75 1.18 -5.30
CA GLN A 64 2.74 0.30 -5.86
C GLN A 64 2.22 -0.64 -4.79
N LEU A 65 0.90 -0.78 -4.71
CA LEU A 65 0.25 -1.80 -3.91
C LEU A 65 -0.08 -2.97 -4.82
N GLN A 66 0.38 -4.16 -4.45
CA GLN A 66 0.15 -5.39 -5.18
C GLN A 66 -0.81 -6.26 -4.38
N ILE A 67 -1.96 -6.58 -4.96
CA ILE A 67 -3.05 -7.29 -4.30
C ILE A 67 -3.32 -8.58 -5.05
N GLU A 68 -3.27 -9.72 -4.36
CA GLU A 68 -3.49 -11.02 -4.98
C GLU A 68 -4.37 -11.88 -4.06
N GLY A 69 -5.50 -12.36 -4.58
CA GLY A 69 -6.38 -13.22 -3.83
C GLY A 69 -7.82 -13.21 -4.32
N CYS A 70 -8.69 -13.90 -3.57
CA CYS A 70 -10.10 -14.07 -3.96
C CYS A 70 -10.93 -12.79 -3.80
N ASP A 71 -10.52 -11.89 -2.90
CA ASP A 71 -11.19 -10.60 -2.66
C ASP A 71 -10.36 -9.42 -3.16
N ALA A 72 -9.48 -9.66 -4.14
CA ALA A 72 -8.58 -8.63 -4.66
C ALA A 72 -9.34 -7.42 -5.21
N GLU A 73 -10.50 -7.62 -5.83
CA GLU A 73 -11.31 -6.52 -6.33
C GLU A 73 -11.81 -5.60 -5.22
N LEU A 74 -12.34 -6.17 -4.15
CA LEU A 74 -12.80 -5.40 -3.00
C LEU A 74 -11.64 -4.66 -2.35
N ALA A 75 -10.51 -5.35 -2.18
CA ALA A 75 -9.30 -4.74 -1.64
C ALA A 75 -8.81 -3.60 -2.53
N HIS A 76 -8.83 -3.79 -3.84
CA HIS A 76 -8.43 -2.77 -4.80
C HIS A 76 -9.28 -1.50 -4.64
N MET A 77 -10.60 -1.65 -4.50
CA MET A 77 -11.50 -0.52 -4.30
C MET A 77 -11.18 0.23 -3.00
N ALA A 78 -10.96 -0.51 -1.92
CA ALA A 78 -10.66 0.09 -0.61
C ALA A 78 -9.33 0.85 -0.64
N PHE A 79 -8.31 0.27 -1.24
CA PHE A 79 -7.00 0.92 -1.33
C PHE A 79 -7.01 2.10 -2.29
N THR A 80 -7.82 2.05 -3.35
CA THR A 80 -7.99 3.18 -4.26
C THR A 80 -8.59 4.37 -3.51
N CYS A 81 -9.63 4.14 -2.71
CA CYS A 81 -10.21 5.19 -1.87
C CYS A 81 -9.20 5.74 -0.88
N TRP A 82 -8.40 4.87 -0.26
CA TRP A 82 -7.37 5.29 0.66
C TRP A 82 -6.33 6.21 -0.01
N CYS A 83 -5.91 5.86 -1.22
CA CYS A 83 -4.95 6.67 -1.98
C CYS A 83 -5.54 8.04 -2.34
N GLU A 84 -6.81 8.09 -2.73
CA GLU A 84 -7.47 9.34 -3.09
C GLU A 84 -7.63 10.26 -1.89
N ILE A 85 -8.00 9.71 -0.73
CA ILE A 85 -8.11 10.49 0.51
C ILE A 85 -6.75 11.05 0.91
N GLY A 86 -5.70 10.25 0.75
CA GLY A 86 -4.33 10.69 1.03
C GLY A 86 -3.89 11.86 0.17
N ARG A 87 -4.39 11.94 -1.08
CA ARG A 87 -4.08 13.06 -1.97
C ARG A 87 -4.81 14.34 -1.57
N ALA A 88 -6.01 14.20 -1.02
CA ALA A 88 -6.83 15.35 -0.65
C ALA A 88 -6.36 16.03 0.64
N SER A 89 -5.55 15.34 1.42
CA SER A 89 -4.99 15.89 2.67
C SER A 89 -3.56 16.47 2.46
#